data_7d4ba69fd43ffa6864dae2aa040d5840
#
_entry.id   7d4ba69fd43ffa6864dae2aa040d5840
#
_cell.length_a   1.000
_cell.length_b   1.000
_cell.length_c   1.000
_cell.angle_alpha   90.00
_cell.angle_beta   90.00
_cell.angle_gamma   90.00
#
_symmetry.space_group_name_H-M   'P 1'
#
loop_
_entity.id
_entity.type
_entity.pdbx_description
1 polymer ?
#
loop_
_entity_poly.entity_id
_entity_poly.type
_entity_poly.pdbx_seq_one_letter_code
_entity_poly.pdbx_strand_id
1 'polypeptide(L)'
;MQLGKGAPISFEDVVGVEQSCSDEEIFSMIEPEVQRLADEIARRVLELNERPPSALFLAGGGSKLAGLSGRVADALQMDRKRVAVAGRYFQNSACSDIQDLDDPEYTTPLGIAVSAGLGLISDSYRVVLNGKPAKLFRSGRVTVLELLMMNGFTHSDLLGRSGKSLMLYLDGKRTVFYGE
;
A
#
# COMPACT_ATOMS: atom_id res chain seq x y z
N MET A 1 -24.54 -3.02 5.99
CA MET A 1 -24.77 -1.86 6.87
C MET A 1 -24.38 -0.61 6.09
N GLN A 2 -25.31 0.30 5.82
CA GLN A 2 -25.06 1.48 4.99
C GLN A 2 -25.03 2.72 5.89
N LEU A 3 -23.90 2.95 6.55
CA LEU A 3 -23.63 4.20 7.26
C LEU A 3 -23.47 5.34 6.24
N GLY A 4 -24.07 6.47 6.50
CA GLY A 4 -23.90 7.68 5.66
C GLY A 4 -25.09 8.05 4.77
N LYS A 5 -26.25 7.43 4.94
CA LYS A 5 -27.49 7.80 4.21
C LYS A 5 -28.46 8.67 5.03
N GLY A 6 -28.07 9.12 6.23
CA GLY A 6 -28.86 10.04 7.04
C GLY A 6 -30.11 9.46 7.69
N ALA A 7 -30.35 8.14 7.56
CA ALA A 7 -31.44 7.48 8.24
C ALA A 7 -30.92 6.83 9.54
N PRO A 8 -31.65 6.99 10.68
CA PRO A 8 -31.25 6.34 11.91
C PRO A 8 -31.24 4.83 11.75
N ILE A 9 -30.27 4.18 12.36
CA ILE A 9 -30.15 2.73 12.38
C ILE A 9 -30.91 2.22 13.59
N SER A 10 -31.94 1.39 13.36
CA SER A 10 -32.65 0.68 14.43
C SER A 10 -32.01 -0.68 14.65
N PHE A 11 -31.88 -1.04 15.91
CA PHE A 11 -31.41 -2.36 16.35
C PHE A 11 -32.11 -2.74 17.65
N GLU A 12 -32.19 -4.05 17.92
CA GLU A 12 -32.71 -4.61 19.16
C GLU A 12 -31.56 -4.87 20.12
N ASP A 13 -31.65 -4.37 21.33
CA ASP A 13 -30.61 -4.57 22.34
C ASP A 13 -30.71 -5.98 22.96
N VAL A 14 -29.78 -6.32 23.85
CA VAL A 14 -29.69 -7.67 24.46
C VAL A 14 -30.88 -8.06 25.34
N VAL A 15 -31.77 -7.13 25.64
CA VAL A 15 -33.01 -7.35 26.43
C VAL A 15 -34.27 -7.24 25.56
N GLY A 16 -34.09 -7.13 24.22
CA GLY A 16 -35.22 -7.11 23.29
C GLY A 16 -35.89 -5.75 23.14
N VAL A 17 -35.23 -4.67 23.53
CA VAL A 17 -35.75 -3.29 23.38
C VAL A 17 -35.24 -2.68 22.09
N GLU A 18 -36.14 -2.16 21.27
CA GLU A 18 -35.79 -1.44 20.05
C GLU A 18 -35.08 -0.13 20.38
N GLN A 19 -33.87 0.02 19.89
CA GLN A 19 -33.02 1.21 20.01
C GLN A 19 -32.80 1.81 18.65
N SER A 20 -32.58 3.12 18.59
CA SER A 20 -32.17 3.79 17.36
C SER A 20 -30.98 4.70 17.64
N CYS A 21 -30.07 4.74 16.67
CA CYS A 21 -28.89 5.58 16.76
C CYS A 21 -28.69 6.32 15.44
N SER A 22 -28.39 7.60 15.51
CA SER A 22 -28.07 8.38 14.32
C SER A 22 -26.65 8.09 13.81
N ASP A 23 -26.41 8.37 12.54
CA ASP A 23 -25.06 8.28 11.96
C ASP A 23 -24.04 9.15 12.74
N GLU A 24 -24.45 10.33 13.17
CA GLU A 24 -23.60 11.26 13.92
C GLU A 24 -23.20 10.71 15.29
N GLU A 25 -24.14 10.09 16.00
CA GLU A 25 -23.85 9.43 17.28
C GLU A 25 -22.86 8.28 17.09
N ILE A 26 -23.08 7.44 16.07
CA ILE A 26 -22.15 6.33 15.75
C ILE A 26 -20.76 6.87 15.41
N PHE A 27 -20.68 7.90 14.54
CA PHE A 27 -19.40 8.50 14.18
C PHE A 27 -18.70 9.11 15.38
N SER A 28 -19.42 9.76 16.30
CA SER A 28 -18.81 10.32 17.51
C SER A 28 -18.26 9.23 18.44
N MET A 29 -18.93 8.09 18.53
CA MET A 29 -18.48 6.96 19.35
C MET A 29 -17.20 6.32 18.81
N ILE A 30 -17.08 6.18 17.49
CA ILE A 30 -15.93 5.52 16.86
C ILE A 30 -14.77 6.47 16.56
N GLU A 31 -14.99 7.78 16.63
CA GLU A 31 -13.98 8.79 16.28
C GLU A 31 -12.64 8.60 16.99
N PRO A 32 -12.58 8.35 18.31
CA PRO A 32 -11.30 8.14 19.00
C PRO A 32 -10.53 6.92 18.47
N GLU A 33 -11.25 5.85 18.10
CA GLU A 33 -10.65 4.64 17.56
C GLU A 33 -10.15 4.82 16.13
N VAL A 34 -10.90 5.61 15.32
CA VAL A 34 -10.44 5.99 13.97
C VAL A 34 -9.18 6.85 14.04
N GLN A 35 -9.09 7.76 15.00
CA GLN A 35 -7.87 8.54 15.22
C GLN A 35 -6.71 7.64 15.63
N ARG A 36 -6.91 6.75 16.61
CA ARG A 36 -5.88 5.80 17.05
C ARG A 36 -5.38 4.92 15.91
N LEU A 37 -6.30 4.45 15.06
CA LEU A 37 -5.96 3.67 13.87
C LEU A 37 -5.13 4.49 12.88
N ALA A 38 -5.50 5.74 12.64
CA ALA A 38 -4.77 6.64 11.75
C ALA A 38 -3.33 6.89 12.25
N ASP A 39 -3.17 7.12 13.55
CA ASP A 39 -1.86 7.34 14.18
C ASP A 39 -0.98 6.09 14.08
N GLU A 40 -1.56 4.90 14.29
CA GLU A 40 -0.83 3.64 14.16
C GLU A 40 -0.41 3.36 12.71
N ILE A 41 -1.29 3.65 11.72
CA ILE A 41 -0.94 3.57 10.30
C ILE A 41 0.21 4.52 9.98
N ALA A 42 0.12 5.78 10.42
CA ALA A 42 1.16 6.77 10.20
C ALA A 42 2.51 6.35 10.81
N ARG A 43 2.48 5.85 12.04
CA ARG A 43 3.66 5.32 12.72
C ARG A 43 4.31 4.19 11.92
N ARG A 44 3.52 3.22 11.45
CA ARG A 44 4.03 2.10 10.64
C ARG A 44 4.58 2.54 9.29
N VAL A 45 3.93 3.50 8.65
CA VAL A 45 4.43 4.07 7.39
C VAL A 45 5.80 4.71 7.60
N LEU A 46 5.97 5.50 8.66
CA LEU A 46 7.25 6.14 8.97
C LEU A 46 8.34 5.14 9.39
N GLU A 47 7.99 4.10 10.15
CA GLU A 47 8.93 3.03 10.50
C GLU A 47 9.49 2.29 9.27
N LEU A 48 8.64 2.06 8.26
CA LEU A 48 9.01 1.31 7.08
C LEU A 48 9.66 2.17 5.98
N ASN A 49 9.29 3.45 5.91
CA ASN A 49 9.69 4.35 4.83
C ASN A 49 10.63 5.47 5.28
N GLU A 50 10.91 5.57 6.61
CA GLU A 50 11.78 6.56 7.27
C GLU A 50 11.30 8.02 7.13
N ARG A 51 10.42 8.31 6.18
CA ARG A 51 9.86 9.62 5.89
C ARG A 51 8.45 9.47 5.29
N PRO A 52 7.61 10.53 5.28
CA PRO A 52 6.34 10.49 4.58
C PRO A 52 6.52 10.15 3.10
N PRO A 53 5.71 9.23 2.54
CA PRO A 53 5.79 8.87 1.12
C PRO A 53 5.25 10.01 0.24
N SER A 54 5.56 9.97 -1.06
CA SER A 54 5.02 10.93 -2.02
C SER A 54 3.52 10.79 -2.24
N ALA A 55 2.98 9.57 -2.08
CA ALA A 55 1.56 9.27 -2.09
C ALA A 55 1.30 8.00 -1.27
N LEU A 56 0.13 7.90 -0.66
CA LEU A 56 -0.32 6.75 0.10
C LEU A 56 -1.68 6.30 -0.42
N PHE A 57 -1.82 4.99 -0.64
CA PHE A 57 -3.08 4.39 -1.08
C PHE A 57 -3.59 3.43 -0.01
N LEU A 58 -4.80 3.68 0.46
CA LEU A 58 -5.52 2.81 1.38
C LEU A 58 -6.37 1.83 0.57
N ALA A 59 -6.21 0.54 0.78
CA ALA A 59 -6.93 -0.52 0.07
C ALA A 59 -7.67 -1.42 1.05
N GLY A 60 -8.67 -2.13 0.53
CA GLY A 60 -9.51 -3.03 1.32
C GLY A 60 -10.71 -2.32 1.95
N GLY A 61 -11.66 -3.10 2.47
CA GLY A 61 -12.93 -2.59 3.01
C GLY A 61 -12.76 -1.58 4.15
N GLY A 62 -11.74 -1.76 5.00
CA GLY A 62 -11.43 -0.83 6.10
C GLY A 62 -11.04 0.58 5.63
N SER A 63 -10.57 0.74 4.40
CA SER A 63 -10.24 2.06 3.84
C SER A 63 -11.46 2.95 3.61
N LYS A 64 -12.67 2.36 3.60
CA LYS A 64 -13.95 3.07 3.49
C LYS A 64 -14.39 3.73 4.79
N LEU A 65 -13.65 3.53 5.88
CA LEU A 65 -13.98 4.13 7.17
C LEU A 65 -13.94 5.65 7.06
N ALA A 66 -15.07 6.27 7.42
CA ALA A 66 -15.26 7.71 7.27
C ALA A 66 -14.16 8.51 8.02
N GLY A 67 -13.53 9.44 7.32
CA GLY A 67 -12.50 10.31 7.88
C GLY A 67 -11.11 9.67 8.02
N LEU A 68 -10.95 8.36 7.82
CA LEU A 68 -9.67 7.68 8.01
C LEU A 68 -8.56 8.25 7.12
N SER A 69 -8.81 8.41 5.82
CA SER A 69 -7.80 8.92 4.88
C SER A 69 -7.31 10.32 5.23
N GLY A 70 -8.23 11.20 5.64
CA GLY A 70 -7.88 12.56 6.09
C GLY A 70 -7.03 12.55 7.35
N ARG A 71 -7.39 11.73 8.36
CA ARG A 71 -6.65 11.63 9.61
C ARG A 71 -5.26 11.02 9.42
N VAL A 72 -5.13 10.04 8.53
CA VAL A 72 -3.81 9.47 8.15
C VAL A 72 -2.95 10.52 7.46
N ALA A 73 -3.52 11.34 6.58
CA ALA A 73 -2.79 12.44 5.94
C ALA A 73 -2.30 13.47 6.98
N ASP A 74 -3.17 13.87 7.89
CA ASP A 74 -2.84 14.83 8.95
C ASP A 74 -1.75 14.26 9.89
N ALA A 75 -1.84 12.98 10.29
CA ALA A 75 -0.84 12.32 11.12
C ALA A 75 0.53 12.18 10.43
N LEU A 76 0.55 12.01 9.11
CA LEU A 76 1.76 11.98 8.29
C LEU A 76 2.25 13.37 7.86
N GLN A 77 1.52 14.44 8.19
CA GLN A 77 1.76 15.80 7.71
C GLN A 77 1.82 15.89 6.18
N MET A 78 0.97 15.14 5.50
CA MET A 78 0.85 15.08 4.05
C MET A 78 -0.36 15.89 3.57
N ASP A 79 -0.30 16.37 2.33
CA ASP A 79 -1.50 16.90 1.66
C ASP A 79 -2.55 15.76 1.56
N ARG A 80 -3.78 16.05 1.99
CA ARG A 80 -4.91 15.09 1.96
C ARG A 80 -5.17 14.53 0.56
N LYS A 81 -4.83 15.27 -0.50
CA LYS A 81 -4.93 14.82 -1.90
C LYS A 81 -3.92 13.73 -2.25
N ARG A 82 -2.90 13.53 -1.42
CA ARG A 82 -1.87 12.49 -1.60
C ARG A 82 -2.16 11.22 -0.83
N VAL A 83 -3.24 11.20 -0.03
CA VAL A 83 -3.74 9.99 0.62
C VAL A 83 -5.09 9.65 0.02
N ALA A 84 -5.14 8.62 -0.80
CA ALA A 84 -6.32 8.22 -1.54
C ALA A 84 -6.78 6.82 -1.16
N VAL A 85 -8.09 6.59 -1.24
CA VAL A 85 -8.67 5.25 -1.14
C VAL A 85 -8.55 4.58 -2.50
N ALA A 86 -7.93 3.40 -2.54
CA ALA A 86 -7.76 2.63 -3.76
C ALA A 86 -9.12 2.09 -4.24
N GLY A 87 -9.47 2.35 -5.49
CA GLY A 87 -10.71 1.86 -6.08
C GLY A 87 -10.52 1.63 -7.58
N ARG A 88 -10.42 2.67 -8.35
CA ARG A 88 -10.50 2.68 -9.82
C ARG A 88 -9.27 2.17 -10.59
N TYR A 89 -8.35 1.43 -9.94
CA TYR A 89 -7.09 1.05 -10.60
C TYR A 89 -7.23 -0.03 -11.67
N PHE A 90 -8.27 -0.85 -11.59
CA PHE A 90 -8.43 -2.01 -12.45
C PHE A 90 -9.47 -1.83 -13.56
N GLN A 91 -10.06 -0.65 -13.71
CA GLN A 91 -11.10 -0.37 -14.70
C GLN A 91 -10.72 -0.77 -16.15
N ASN A 92 -9.43 -0.63 -16.50
CA ASN A 92 -8.92 -1.00 -17.82
C ASN A 92 -8.41 -2.44 -17.92
N SER A 93 -8.36 -3.17 -16.80
CA SER A 93 -7.74 -4.49 -16.74
C SER A 93 -8.70 -5.58 -16.30
N ALA A 94 -9.84 -5.21 -15.75
CA ALA A 94 -10.87 -6.13 -15.29
C ALA A 94 -12.25 -5.54 -15.54
N CYS A 95 -13.20 -6.37 -15.93
CA CYS A 95 -14.61 -6.01 -16.08
C CYS A 95 -15.49 -7.04 -15.38
N SER A 96 -16.64 -6.61 -14.89
CA SER A 96 -17.65 -7.48 -14.28
C SER A 96 -19.03 -6.90 -14.55
N ASP A 97 -19.96 -7.76 -14.92
CA ASP A 97 -21.38 -7.39 -15.12
C ASP A 97 -22.18 -7.48 -13.80
N ILE A 98 -21.58 -8.02 -12.75
CA ILE A 98 -22.28 -8.36 -11.49
C ILE A 98 -21.77 -7.47 -10.32
N GLN A 99 -20.52 -7.06 -10.32
CA GLN A 99 -19.87 -6.38 -9.21
C GLN A 99 -19.31 -5.03 -9.65
N ASP A 100 -19.48 -4.03 -8.78
CA ASP A 100 -18.76 -2.75 -8.93
C ASP A 100 -17.29 -2.94 -8.51
N LEU A 101 -16.41 -3.04 -9.51
CA LEU A 101 -14.98 -3.26 -9.30
C LEU A 101 -14.25 -2.02 -8.79
N ASP A 102 -14.93 -0.88 -8.68
CA ASP A 102 -14.38 0.35 -8.12
C ASP A 102 -14.36 0.36 -6.58
N ASP A 103 -15.00 -0.62 -5.95
CA ASP A 103 -14.98 -0.73 -4.50
C ASP A 103 -13.58 -1.14 -4.00
N PRO A 104 -13.03 -0.39 -3.02
CA PRO A 104 -11.68 -0.66 -2.47
C PRO A 104 -11.48 -2.08 -1.92
N GLU A 105 -12.53 -2.77 -1.51
CA GLU A 105 -12.44 -4.13 -0.99
C GLU A 105 -12.03 -5.14 -2.07
N TYR A 106 -12.30 -4.85 -3.35
CA TYR A 106 -11.88 -5.69 -4.47
C TYR A 106 -10.45 -5.43 -4.94
N THR A 107 -9.79 -4.39 -4.45
CA THR A 107 -8.44 -4.02 -4.90
C THR A 107 -7.44 -5.17 -4.75
N THR A 108 -7.44 -5.86 -3.61
CA THR A 108 -6.51 -6.98 -3.38
C THR A 108 -6.84 -8.20 -4.22
N PRO A 109 -8.09 -8.74 -4.23
CA PRO A 109 -8.41 -9.91 -5.05
C PRO A 109 -8.25 -9.63 -6.55
N LEU A 110 -8.60 -8.43 -7.03
CA LEU A 110 -8.39 -8.03 -8.42
C LEU A 110 -6.89 -7.92 -8.75
N GLY A 111 -6.10 -7.35 -7.86
CA GLY A 111 -4.66 -7.28 -8.02
C GLY A 111 -4.02 -8.66 -8.16
N ILE A 112 -4.45 -9.62 -7.38
CA ILE A 112 -4.02 -11.02 -7.48
C ILE A 112 -4.45 -11.62 -8.82
N ALA A 113 -5.71 -11.46 -9.21
CA ALA A 113 -6.25 -12.02 -10.46
C ALA A 113 -5.56 -11.42 -11.70
N VAL A 114 -5.40 -10.10 -11.74
CA VAL A 114 -4.71 -9.40 -12.85
C VAL A 114 -3.24 -9.80 -12.90
N SER A 115 -2.56 -9.88 -11.76
CA SER A 115 -1.16 -10.32 -11.69
C SER A 115 -0.99 -11.75 -12.20
N ALA A 116 -1.91 -12.65 -11.85
CA ALA A 116 -1.91 -14.02 -12.36
C ALA A 116 -2.16 -14.06 -13.88
N GLY A 117 -3.17 -13.31 -14.36
CA GLY A 117 -3.51 -13.23 -15.78
C GLY A 117 -2.41 -12.65 -16.65
N LEU A 118 -1.67 -11.68 -16.12
CA LEU A 118 -0.52 -11.08 -16.81
C LEU A 118 0.78 -11.88 -16.66
N GLY A 119 0.76 -13.03 -15.95
CA GLY A 119 1.96 -13.83 -15.68
C GLY A 119 2.98 -13.11 -14.77
N LEU A 120 2.53 -12.08 -14.02
CA LEU A 120 3.38 -11.33 -13.09
C LEU A 120 3.68 -12.14 -11.81
N ILE A 121 2.88 -13.16 -11.53
CA ILE A 121 3.11 -14.17 -10.49
C ILE A 121 3.84 -15.35 -11.13
N SER A 122 4.92 -15.11 -11.82
CA SER A 122 5.89 -16.17 -12.14
C SER A 122 6.88 -16.25 -10.99
N ASP A 123 7.38 -17.46 -10.73
CA ASP A 123 8.28 -17.83 -9.65
C ASP A 123 9.13 -16.65 -9.17
N SER A 124 8.85 -16.22 -7.96
CA SER A 124 9.51 -15.07 -7.37
C SER A 124 11.01 -15.36 -7.30
N TYR A 125 11.76 -14.80 -8.21
CA TYR A 125 13.21 -14.81 -8.11
C TYR A 125 13.59 -14.17 -6.78
N ARG A 126 14.07 -14.99 -5.86
CA ARG A 126 14.57 -14.52 -4.58
C ARG A 126 15.94 -13.92 -4.83
N VAL A 127 15.97 -12.64 -5.11
CA VAL A 127 17.21 -11.90 -5.28
C VAL A 127 17.70 -11.43 -3.93
N VAL A 128 18.98 -11.61 -3.66
CA VAL A 128 19.63 -11.10 -2.45
C VAL A 128 20.62 -10.02 -2.87
N LEU A 129 20.44 -8.83 -2.36
CA LEU A 129 21.30 -7.68 -2.61
C LEU A 129 22.05 -7.34 -1.32
N ASN A 130 23.38 -7.44 -1.33
CA ASN A 130 24.24 -7.21 -0.17
C ASN A 130 23.81 -7.99 1.09
N GLY A 131 23.42 -9.26 0.91
CA GLY A 131 23.00 -10.16 2.00
C GLY A 131 21.56 -9.93 2.51
N LYS A 132 20.82 -8.99 1.94
CA LYS A 132 19.42 -8.72 2.29
C LYS A 132 18.48 -9.11 1.14
N PRO A 133 17.26 -9.61 1.43
CA PRO A 133 16.27 -9.84 0.40
C PRO A 133 15.99 -8.55 -0.38
N ALA A 134 16.16 -8.59 -1.69
CA ALA A 134 15.87 -7.47 -2.56
C ALA A 134 14.40 -7.49 -2.99
N LYS A 135 13.82 -6.28 -3.11
CA LYS A 135 12.49 -6.10 -3.68
C LYS A 135 12.58 -6.18 -5.20
N LEU A 136 11.78 -7.07 -5.79
CA LEU A 136 11.65 -7.21 -7.24
C LEU A 136 10.19 -7.04 -7.62
N PHE A 137 9.86 -5.93 -8.26
CA PHE A 137 8.48 -5.57 -8.63
C PHE A 137 8.15 -5.81 -10.10
N ARG A 138 9.03 -6.49 -10.83
CA ARG A 138 8.89 -6.68 -12.27
C ARG A 138 9.25 -8.10 -12.65
N SER A 139 8.42 -8.71 -13.51
CA SER A 139 8.72 -9.97 -14.19
C SER A 139 9.47 -9.70 -15.50
N GLY A 140 10.31 -10.63 -15.92
CA GLY A 140 11.08 -10.56 -17.14
C GLY A 140 12.53 -10.14 -16.90
N ARG A 141 13.19 -9.64 -17.94
CA ARG A 141 14.60 -9.20 -17.83
C ARG A 141 14.68 -7.93 -16.99
N VAL A 142 15.36 -8.02 -15.88
CA VAL A 142 15.66 -6.89 -14.99
C VAL A 142 17.16 -6.62 -15.05
N THR A 143 17.54 -5.39 -15.28
CA THR A 143 18.94 -4.98 -15.25
C THR A 143 19.38 -4.76 -13.79
N VAL A 144 20.69 -4.81 -13.55
CA VAL A 144 21.26 -4.51 -12.22
C VAL A 144 20.89 -3.11 -11.77
N LEU A 145 20.90 -2.16 -12.70
CA LEU A 145 20.50 -0.77 -12.42
C LEU A 145 19.04 -0.69 -11.93
N GLU A 146 18.11 -1.32 -12.65
CA GLU A 146 16.70 -1.35 -12.24
C GLU A 146 16.52 -1.99 -10.88
N LEU A 147 17.21 -3.10 -10.61
CA LEU A 147 17.18 -3.75 -9.30
C LEU A 147 17.66 -2.82 -8.18
N LEU A 148 18.75 -2.12 -8.38
CA LEU A 148 19.29 -1.16 -7.41
C LEU A 148 18.32 -0.01 -7.17
N MET A 149 17.78 0.59 -8.23
CA MET A 149 16.79 1.67 -8.13
C MET A 149 15.51 1.24 -7.40
N MET A 150 15.01 0.01 -7.66
CA MET A 150 13.86 -0.55 -6.95
C MET A 150 14.12 -0.76 -5.45
N ASN A 151 15.38 -0.90 -5.05
CA ASN A 151 15.78 -1.08 -3.65
C ASN A 151 16.32 0.21 -3.01
N GLY A 152 15.98 1.38 -3.57
CA GLY A 152 16.21 2.67 -2.95
C GLY A 152 17.57 3.29 -3.24
N PHE A 153 18.38 2.69 -4.12
CA PHE A 153 19.61 3.32 -4.59
C PHE A 153 19.27 4.45 -5.58
N THR A 154 19.95 5.55 -5.45
CA THR A 154 19.83 6.70 -6.36
C THR A 154 20.98 6.71 -7.37
N HIS A 155 20.86 7.49 -8.44
CA HIS A 155 21.97 7.64 -9.41
C HIS A 155 23.24 8.18 -8.73
N SER A 156 23.09 9.03 -7.71
CA SER A 156 24.23 9.54 -6.93
C SER A 156 24.94 8.47 -6.11
N ASP A 157 24.24 7.41 -5.69
CA ASP A 157 24.83 6.28 -4.98
C ASP A 157 25.59 5.34 -5.93
N LEU A 158 25.22 5.36 -7.21
CA LEU A 158 25.79 4.52 -8.26
C LEU A 158 26.96 5.20 -8.98
N LEU A 159 26.98 6.54 -8.99
CA LEU A 159 28.08 7.34 -9.51
C LEU A 159 29.09 7.57 -8.39
N GLY A 160 29.82 6.52 -8.03
CA GLY A 160 30.90 6.64 -7.05
C GLY A 160 32.00 7.57 -7.54
N ARG A 161 32.51 8.44 -6.66
CA ARG A 161 33.83 9.04 -6.88
C ARG A 161 34.83 7.89 -6.97
N SER A 162 35.83 8.01 -7.85
CA SER A 162 36.92 7.03 -8.02
C SER A 162 37.30 6.41 -6.67
N GLY A 163 36.99 5.17 -6.50
CA GLY A 163 37.00 4.49 -5.23
C GLY A 163 37.25 3.00 -5.37
N LYS A 164 37.21 2.30 -4.28
CA LYS A 164 37.54 0.89 -4.17
C LYS A 164 36.68 0.02 -5.10
N SER A 165 37.29 -0.97 -5.72
CA SER A 165 36.64 -1.97 -6.56
C SER A 165 35.40 -2.58 -5.86
N LEU A 166 34.29 -2.68 -6.58
CA LEU A 166 33.06 -3.32 -6.11
C LEU A 166 33.11 -4.81 -6.44
N MET A 167 32.96 -5.63 -5.42
CA MET A 167 32.94 -7.09 -5.57
C MET A 167 31.51 -7.60 -5.38
N LEU A 168 30.95 -8.21 -6.40
CA LEU A 168 29.60 -8.79 -6.38
C LEU A 168 29.67 -10.30 -6.66
N TYR A 169 28.72 -11.03 -6.09
CA TYR A 169 28.44 -12.40 -6.45
C TYR A 169 27.18 -12.43 -7.31
N LEU A 170 27.33 -12.75 -8.59
CA LEU A 170 26.24 -12.97 -9.53
C LEU A 170 26.16 -14.49 -9.77
N ASP A 171 25.02 -15.09 -9.46
CA ASP A 171 24.77 -16.53 -9.63
C ASP A 171 25.90 -17.41 -9.05
N GLY A 172 26.38 -17.05 -7.86
CA GLY A 172 27.48 -17.74 -7.19
C GLY A 172 28.87 -17.47 -7.77
N LYS A 173 28.97 -16.69 -8.86
CA LYS A 173 30.24 -16.33 -9.50
C LYS A 173 30.71 -14.97 -9.05
N ARG A 174 31.92 -14.91 -8.52
CA ARG A 174 32.55 -13.66 -8.08
C ARG A 174 32.89 -12.78 -9.28
N THR A 175 32.30 -11.61 -9.35
CA THR A 175 32.59 -10.60 -10.38
C THR A 175 33.11 -9.33 -9.71
N VAL A 176 34.21 -8.79 -10.21
CA VAL A 176 34.83 -7.57 -9.68
C VAL A 176 34.64 -6.46 -10.70
N PHE A 177 34.03 -5.35 -10.26
CA PHE A 177 33.97 -4.11 -11.02
C PHE A 177 35.05 -3.17 -10.43
N TYR A 178 36.01 -2.82 -11.25
CA TYR A 178 37.07 -1.90 -10.86
C TYR A 178 36.52 -0.47 -10.91
N GLY A 179 36.68 0.28 -9.82
CA GLY A 179 36.45 1.73 -9.84
C GLY A 179 37.67 2.40 -10.50
N GLU A 180 37.40 3.26 -11.45
CA GLU A 180 38.41 4.20 -11.98
C GLU A 180 38.48 5.47 -11.15
#